data_39b589d3335981789a9494c49bba6027
#
_entry.id   39b589d3335981789a9494c49bba6027
#
_cell.length_a   1.000
_cell.length_b   1.000
_cell.length_c   1.000
_cell.angle_alpha   90.00
_cell.angle_beta   90.00
_cell.angle_gamma   90.00
#
_symmetry.space_group_name_H-M   'P 1'
#
loop_
_entity.id
_entity.type
_entity.pdbx_description
1 polymer ?
#
loop_
_entity_poly.entity_id
_entity_poly.type
_entity_poly.pdbx_seq_one_letter_code
_entity_poly.pdbx_strand_id
1 'polypeptide(L)'
;MSSTTHSAGDPTLERWLHALAGIGEAVGGDEPVAQLLDRVARTACALLGYDFCAVFLPDDARAALTIVGSHGLSGDYIAQVNADRPILLDVDGEQEAPTSIAFRTGEVVILEDIELVPEFGWGGVAHEQGYRALISVPLRRAGAVIGALNGYRTGPHSFDAAEVSLVTTLATQVAIALGTAQLRAQEQATIRELRRAEEVHGLLMATALRGEGVAGVADALAELLGRAVLIDEVHGGELTPTVIPVDDHWESGVVLGGTVVARIQVAGEHALSALDVRAVEHAAVVTALELLRARTAAEVEQRLRGSLLADLLTADVADAQATGSLLERARRLGWDLSGSQTLITIRWPEAERAERILAITDRFAADFTPRPLAALYRGDLVLVCSWESHSKAVDLAGKLVGTLSASGAAEVAVAAVSATGTVTDLPDAYRTLCGAMNLASDNRSTTVIDMADVTIDHLLLQLDDPQRLQAFARAVLGPVLDYDRSRQTELIHTARVHLEHSLDRRATANALHLHPNTVAQRIRRLEELTGLQLSRPRDLLRLTSALTVAQVAALR
;
A
#
# COMPACT_ATOMS: atom_id res chain seq x y z
N MET A 1 86.56 30.06 8.94
CA MET A 1 85.95 30.13 7.59
C MET A 1 85.66 28.70 7.19
N SER A 2 84.45 28.25 7.44
CA SER A 2 83.97 26.91 7.02
C SER A 2 83.04 27.10 5.85
N SER A 3 83.47 26.66 4.68
CA SER A 3 82.73 26.66 3.45
C SER A 3 81.72 25.51 3.53
N THR A 4 80.42 25.80 3.67
CA THR A 4 79.35 24.91 3.43
C THR A 4 79.16 24.74 1.92
N THR A 5 79.69 23.64 1.38
CA THR A 5 79.38 23.17 0.04
C THR A 5 77.93 22.73 0.03
N HIS A 6 77.01 23.53 -0.54
CA HIS A 6 75.69 23.09 -1.00
C HIS A 6 75.92 22.06 -2.13
N SER A 7 75.69 20.83 -1.86
CA SER A 7 75.53 19.80 -2.91
C SER A 7 74.30 20.20 -3.74
N ALA A 8 74.55 20.70 -4.96
CA ALA A 8 73.51 20.85 -5.95
C ALA A 8 72.93 19.46 -6.19
N GLY A 9 71.64 19.21 -5.83
CA GLY A 9 70.99 17.97 -6.06
C GLY A 9 71.03 17.62 -7.56
N ASP A 10 71.21 16.37 -7.87
CA ASP A 10 71.21 15.86 -9.24
C ASP A 10 69.92 16.33 -9.94
N PRO A 11 69.95 17.14 -11.00
CA PRO A 11 68.76 17.67 -11.67
C PRO A 11 67.82 16.58 -12.23
N THR A 12 68.32 15.36 -12.36
CA THR A 12 67.55 14.19 -12.72
C THR A 12 66.71 13.72 -11.55
N LEU A 13 67.25 13.68 -10.34
CA LEU A 13 66.53 13.27 -9.14
C LEU A 13 65.41 14.27 -8.78
N GLU A 14 65.66 15.58 -8.91
CA GLU A 14 64.64 16.60 -8.66
C GLU A 14 63.48 16.50 -9.63
N ARG A 15 63.71 16.23 -10.92
CA ARG A 15 62.64 15.97 -11.91
C ARG A 15 61.81 14.73 -11.58
N TRP A 16 62.48 13.66 -11.12
CA TRP A 16 61.79 12.43 -10.69
C TRP A 16 60.90 12.69 -9.47
N LEU A 17 61.42 13.35 -8.46
CA LEU A 17 60.64 13.66 -7.26
C LEU A 17 59.45 14.55 -7.58
N HIS A 18 59.62 15.54 -8.45
CA HIS A 18 58.53 16.43 -8.88
C HIS A 18 57.45 15.69 -9.68
N ALA A 19 57.82 14.77 -10.54
CA ALA A 19 56.91 13.97 -11.33
C ALA A 19 56.12 12.98 -10.47
N LEU A 20 56.79 12.31 -9.51
CA LEU A 20 56.10 11.42 -8.55
C LEU A 20 55.14 12.18 -7.63
N ALA A 21 55.56 13.39 -7.16
CA ALA A 21 54.68 14.26 -6.38
C ALA A 21 53.41 14.68 -7.19
N GLY A 22 53.60 15.03 -8.48
CA GLY A 22 52.48 15.40 -9.36
C GLY A 22 51.49 14.27 -9.61
N ILE A 23 51.96 13.00 -9.66
CA ILE A 23 51.07 11.84 -9.71
C ILE A 23 50.31 11.70 -8.38
N GLY A 24 50.98 11.87 -7.25
CA GLY A 24 50.37 11.81 -5.92
C GLY A 24 49.32 12.90 -5.68
N GLU A 25 49.58 14.14 -6.12
CA GLU A 25 48.62 15.25 -6.02
C GLU A 25 47.38 15.05 -6.88
N ALA A 26 47.55 14.50 -8.10
CA ALA A 26 46.45 14.18 -8.99
C ALA A 26 45.46 13.16 -8.41
N VAL A 27 45.95 12.23 -7.60
CA VAL A 27 45.11 11.27 -6.86
C VAL A 27 44.25 11.97 -5.80
N GLY A 28 44.67 13.12 -5.33
CA GLY A 28 43.94 13.95 -4.34
C GLY A 28 42.76 14.74 -4.93
N GLY A 29 42.69 14.91 -6.24
CA GLY A 29 41.65 15.66 -6.96
C GLY A 29 40.49 14.82 -7.45
N ASP A 30 39.44 15.50 -7.99
CA ASP A 30 38.28 14.88 -8.60
C ASP A 30 38.50 14.50 -10.09
N GLU A 31 39.75 14.31 -10.51
CA GLU A 31 40.10 14.01 -11.89
C GLU A 31 39.69 12.60 -12.27
N PRO A 32 39.02 12.42 -13.43
CA PRO A 32 38.68 11.07 -13.93
C PRO A 32 39.93 10.19 -14.08
N VAL A 33 39.79 8.90 -13.73
CA VAL A 33 40.88 7.92 -13.78
C VAL A 33 41.62 7.90 -15.13
N ALA A 34 40.88 8.03 -16.25
CA ALA A 34 41.51 8.06 -17.58
C ALA A 34 42.46 9.25 -17.76
N GLN A 35 42.09 10.45 -17.30
CA GLN A 35 42.95 11.63 -17.39
C GLN A 35 44.19 11.50 -16.52
N LEU A 36 44.04 10.90 -15.32
CA LEU A 36 45.19 10.56 -14.46
C LEU A 36 46.15 9.63 -15.19
N LEU A 37 45.66 8.59 -15.86
CA LEU A 37 46.47 7.61 -16.58
C LEU A 37 47.14 8.19 -17.83
N ASP A 38 46.51 9.11 -18.57
CA ASP A 38 47.14 9.88 -19.65
C ASP A 38 48.29 10.75 -19.15
N ARG A 39 48.13 11.36 -17.98
CA ARG A 39 49.20 12.15 -17.32
C ARG A 39 50.35 11.28 -16.91
N VAL A 40 50.05 10.09 -16.36
CA VAL A 40 51.06 9.07 -16.05
C VAL A 40 51.86 8.67 -17.28
N ALA A 41 51.19 8.33 -18.38
CA ALA A 41 51.83 7.96 -19.63
C ALA A 41 52.74 9.08 -20.18
N ARG A 42 52.27 10.34 -20.11
CA ARG A 42 53.06 11.52 -20.49
C ARG A 42 54.29 11.71 -19.63
N THR A 43 54.12 11.52 -18.31
CA THR A 43 55.22 11.65 -17.34
C THR A 43 56.27 10.56 -17.55
N ALA A 44 55.84 9.32 -17.83
CA ALA A 44 56.75 8.21 -18.15
C ALA A 44 57.58 8.50 -19.39
N CYS A 45 56.98 8.99 -20.48
CA CYS A 45 57.72 9.42 -21.67
C CYS A 45 58.73 10.52 -21.37
N ALA A 46 58.31 11.56 -20.62
CA ALA A 46 59.19 12.68 -20.31
C ALA A 46 60.37 12.33 -19.40
N LEU A 47 60.20 11.38 -18.49
CA LEU A 47 61.22 10.95 -17.53
C LEU A 47 62.17 9.89 -18.10
N LEU A 48 61.65 8.93 -18.82
CA LEU A 48 62.39 7.75 -19.30
C LEU A 48 62.78 7.88 -20.77
N GLY A 49 62.34 8.94 -21.44
CA GLY A 49 62.62 9.24 -22.84
C GLY A 49 61.97 8.25 -23.80
N TYR A 50 60.85 7.61 -23.43
CA TYR A 50 60.06 6.78 -24.31
C TYR A 50 59.38 7.60 -25.38
N ASP A 51 59.24 7.09 -26.60
CA ASP A 51 58.55 7.73 -27.69
C ASP A 51 57.04 7.65 -27.49
N PHE A 52 56.56 6.47 -26.97
CA PHE A 52 55.19 6.25 -26.61
C PHE A 52 55.09 5.55 -25.25
N CYS A 53 53.97 5.77 -24.56
CA CYS A 53 53.66 5.06 -23.32
C CYS A 53 52.16 4.74 -23.26
N ALA A 54 51.81 3.59 -22.69
CA ALA A 54 50.41 3.20 -22.46
C ALA A 54 50.24 2.50 -21.10
N VAL A 55 49.08 2.75 -20.49
CA VAL A 55 48.61 2.05 -19.31
C VAL A 55 47.46 1.14 -19.71
N PHE A 56 47.61 -0.13 -19.42
CA PHE A 56 46.64 -1.17 -19.70
C PHE A 56 45.95 -1.61 -18.42
N LEU A 57 44.61 -1.74 -18.49
CA LEU A 57 43.82 -2.34 -17.43
C LEU A 57 42.97 -3.48 -18.01
N PRO A 58 42.64 -4.52 -17.22
CA PRO A 58 41.71 -5.52 -17.64
C PRO A 58 40.32 -4.94 -17.86
N ASP A 59 39.60 -5.43 -18.86
CA ASP A 59 38.19 -5.14 -19.08
C ASP A 59 37.32 -5.68 -17.93
N ASP A 60 36.01 -5.32 -17.91
CA ASP A 60 35.08 -5.74 -16.85
C ASP A 60 34.94 -7.28 -16.78
N ALA A 61 35.09 -7.98 -17.91
CA ALA A 61 35.03 -9.45 -17.99
C ALA A 61 36.37 -10.10 -17.60
N ARG A 62 37.46 -9.29 -17.47
CA ARG A 62 38.83 -9.76 -17.28
C ARG A 62 39.31 -10.76 -18.38
N ALA A 63 38.78 -10.59 -19.59
CA ALA A 63 39.13 -11.40 -20.76
C ALA A 63 40.25 -10.78 -21.59
N ALA A 64 40.38 -9.46 -21.56
CA ALA A 64 41.38 -8.71 -22.33
C ALA A 64 41.94 -7.50 -21.57
N LEU A 65 43.07 -6.98 -22.01
CA LEU A 65 43.67 -5.75 -21.57
C LEU A 65 43.31 -4.63 -22.56
N THR A 66 42.81 -3.51 -22.03
CA THR A 66 42.46 -2.31 -22.78
C THR A 66 43.38 -1.16 -22.43
N ILE A 67 43.70 -0.29 -23.41
CA ILE A 67 44.44 0.94 -23.19
C ILE A 67 43.49 1.96 -22.56
N VAL A 68 43.77 2.33 -21.31
CA VAL A 68 42.95 3.30 -20.55
C VAL A 68 43.61 4.67 -20.44
N GLY A 69 44.91 4.72 -20.58
CA GLY A 69 45.69 5.97 -20.64
C GLY A 69 46.89 5.81 -21.57
N SER A 70 47.23 6.88 -22.32
CA SER A 70 48.31 6.80 -23.29
C SER A 70 48.95 8.16 -23.55
N HIS A 71 50.17 8.14 -24.08
CA HIS A 71 50.85 9.29 -24.63
C HIS A 71 51.65 8.91 -25.89
N GLY A 72 51.51 9.68 -26.96
CA GLY A 72 52.20 9.51 -28.24
C GLY A 72 51.60 8.47 -29.18
N LEU A 73 50.75 7.54 -28.71
CA LEU A 73 50.09 6.57 -29.54
C LEU A 73 48.97 7.20 -30.41
N SER A 74 48.78 6.66 -31.61
CA SER A 74 47.72 7.13 -32.50
C SER A 74 46.33 6.66 -32.00
N GLY A 75 45.29 7.48 -32.26
CA GLY A 75 43.93 7.13 -31.92
C GLY A 75 43.43 5.84 -32.60
N ASP A 76 43.88 5.60 -33.83
CA ASP A 76 43.55 4.40 -34.60
C ASP A 76 44.15 3.15 -33.98
N TYR A 77 45.41 3.23 -33.49
CA TYR A 77 46.06 2.12 -32.76
C TYR A 77 45.30 1.80 -31.46
N ILE A 78 44.93 2.81 -30.68
CA ILE A 78 44.19 2.64 -29.44
C ILE A 78 42.82 1.98 -29.72
N ALA A 79 42.13 2.41 -30.76
CA ALA A 79 40.84 1.86 -31.16
C ALA A 79 40.97 0.37 -31.60
N GLN A 80 42.01 0.07 -32.40
CA GLN A 80 42.28 -1.32 -32.82
C GLN A 80 42.56 -2.23 -31.63
N VAL A 81 43.42 -1.80 -30.67
CA VAL A 81 43.76 -2.60 -29.47
C VAL A 81 42.56 -2.76 -28.56
N ASN A 82 41.70 -1.75 -28.47
CA ASN A 82 40.56 -1.81 -27.54
C ASN A 82 39.32 -2.54 -28.11
N ALA A 83 39.20 -2.67 -29.46
CA ALA A 83 38.00 -3.25 -30.08
C ALA A 83 38.31 -4.38 -31.06
N ASP A 84 39.19 -4.14 -32.07
CA ASP A 84 39.33 -5.06 -33.19
C ASP A 84 40.34 -6.19 -32.93
N ARG A 85 41.41 -5.91 -32.15
CA ARG A 85 42.50 -6.85 -31.84
C ARG A 85 42.88 -6.74 -30.36
N PRO A 86 42.02 -7.15 -29.44
CA PRO A 86 42.26 -7.03 -28.01
C PRO A 86 43.44 -7.89 -27.57
N ILE A 87 44.21 -7.39 -26.59
CA ILE A 87 45.24 -8.14 -25.91
C ILE A 87 44.58 -9.14 -24.97
N LEU A 88 44.37 -10.35 -25.42
CA LEU A 88 43.69 -11.41 -24.65
C LEU A 88 44.55 -11.89 -23.47
N LEU A 89 43.91 -12.18 -22.35
CA LEU A 89 44.54 -12.67 -21.13
C LEU A 89 44.65 -14.20 -21.05
N ASP A 90 43.83 -14.91 -21.83
CA ASP A 90 43.73 -16.38 -21.82
C ASP A 90 44.21 -16.96 -23.18
N VAL A 91 45.43 -16.59 -23.60
CA VAL A 91 46.07 -17.12 -24.80
C VAL A 91 47.40 -17.74 -24.40
N ASP A 92 47.48 -19.06 -24.50
CA ASP A 92 48.72 -19.83 -24.30
C ASP A 92 49.51 -19.93 -25.62
N GLY A 93 50.83 -19.65 -25.57
CA GLY A 93 51.75 -19.97 -26.62
C GLY A 93 52.50 -18.81 -27.26
N GLU A 94 53.14 -19.08 -28.44
CA GLU A 94 54.02 -18.14 -29.16
C GLU A 94 53.33 -16.83 -29.66
N GLN A 95 52.02 -16.76 -29.53
CA GLN A 95 51.21 -15.60 -29.93
C GLN A 95 50.83 -14.65 -28.77
N GLU A 96 51.25 -14.93 -27.55
CA GLU A 96 50.95 -14.13 -26.38
C GLU A 96 51.68 -12.77 -26.45
N ALA A 97 50.94 -11.67 -26.29
CA ALA A 97 51.52 -10.31 -26.28
C ALA A 97 52.40 -10.11 -25.02
N PRO A 98 53.49 -9.37 -25.10
CA PRO A 98 54.38 -9.05 -23.94
C PRO A 98 53.59 -8.45 -22.76
N THR A 99 52.59 -7.65 -23.03
CA THR A 99 51.74 -7.03 -22.02
C THR A 99 50.88 -8.07 -21.29
N SER A 100 50.38 -9.06 -22.01
CA SER A 100 49.60 -10.18 -21.42
C SER A 100 50.52 -11.04 -20.52
N ILE A 101 51.72 -11.36 -21.01
CA ILE A 101 52.73 -12.10 -20.23
C ILE A 101 53.06 -11.37 -18.93
N ALA A 102 53.36 -10.05 -19.02
CA ALA A 102 53.68 -9.23 -17.85
C ALA A 102 52.51 -9.16 -16.84
N PHE A 103 51.28 -9.06 -17.34
CA PHE A 103 50.09 -9.03 -16.48
C PHE A 103 49.89 -10.38 -15.78
N ARG A 104 50.01 -11.50 -16.50
CA ARG A 104 49.76 -12.84 -15.99
C ARG A 104 50.88 -13.32 -15.02
N THR A 105 52.13 -13.13 -15.41
CA THR A 105 53.28 -13.59 -14.61
C THR A 105 53.64 -12.64 -13.47
N GLY A 106 53.29 -11.35 -13.62
CA GLY A 106 53.75 -10.31 -12.73
C GLY A 106 55.24 -9.98 -12.89
N GLU A 107 55.91 -10.40 -13.94
CA GLU A 107 57.29 -10.15 -14.25
C GLU A 107 57.44 -9.09 -15.33
N VAL A 108 58.54 -8.34 -15.32
CA VAL A 108 58.82 -7.39 -16.40
C VAL A 108 59.18 -8.12 -17.67
N VAL A 109 58.54 -7.75 -18.79
CA VAL A 109 58.81 -8.35 -20.11
C VAL A 109 59.45 -7.28 -21.00
N ILE A 110 60.59 -7.64 -21.60
CA ILE A 110 61.38 -6.76 -22.45
C ILE A 110 61.45 -7.35 -23.86
N LEU A 111 61.26 -6.51 -24.84
CA LEU A 111 61.49 -6.79 -26.24
C LEU A 111 62.42 -5.70 -26.80
N GLU A 112 63.66 -6.06 -27.12
CA GLU A 112 64.69 -5.14 -27.58
C GLU A 112 64.54 -4.74 -29.05
N ASP A 113 64.00 -5.66 -29.89
CA ASP A 113 63.71 -5.39 -31.29
C ASP A 113 62.54 -6.28 -31.77
N ILE A 114 61.45 -5.64 -32.22
CA ILE A 114 60.25 -6.27 -32.72
C ILE A 114 60.48 -7.01 -34.05
N GLU A 115 61.49 -6.63 -34.85
CA GLU A 115 61.83 -7.31 -36.11
C GLU A 115 62.29 -8.77 -35.88
N LEU A 116 62.65 -9.09 -34.66
CA LEU A 116 63.01 -10.46 -34.27
C LEU A 116 61.81 -11.33 -33.93
N VAL A 117 60.59 -10.71 -33.91
CA VAL A 117 59.33 -11.41 -33.61
C VAL A 117 58.57 -11.72 -34.89
N PRO A 118 58.01 -12.92 -35.07
CA PRO A 118 57.20 -13.24 -36.23
C PRO A 118 56.00 -12.27 -36.38
N GLU A 119 55.62 -11.91 -37.63
CA GLU A 119 54.51 -10.99 -37.94
C GLU A 119 53.13 -11.55 -37.58
N PHE A 120 53.02 -12.52 -36.71
CA PHE A 120 51.77 -13.16 -36.33
C PHE A 120 51.15 -12.47 -35.09
N GLY A 121 49.83 -12.31 -35.08
CA GLY A 121 49.08 -11.83 -33.95
C GLY A 121 49.34 -10.33 -33.63
N TRP A 122 49.79 -10.01 -32.41
CA TRP A 122 50.02 -8.63 -31.93
C TRP A 122 51.15 -7.92 -32.67
N GLY A 123 52.13 -8.66 -33.26
CA GLY A 123 53.29 -8.11 -33.98
C GLY A 123 52.86 -7.22 -35.17
N GLY A 124 51.83 -7.55 -35.91
CA GLY A 124 51.34 -6.77 -37.05
C GLY A 124 50.87 -5.37 -36.62
N VAL A 125 50.14 -5.24 -35.52
CA VAL A 125 49.67 -3.96 -34.98
C VAL A 125 50.81 -3.10 -34.46
N ALA A 126 51.85 -3.71 -33.89
CA ALA A 126 53.03 -3.04 -33.42
C ALA A 126 53.83 -2.39 -34.58
N HIS A 127 54.02 -3.09 -35.68
CA HIS A 127 54.69 -2.59 -36.89
C HIS A 127 53.90 -1.41 -37.49
N GLU A 128 52.60 -1.47 -37.53
CA GLU A 128 51.74 -0.37 -38.03
C GLU A 128 51.94 0.92 -37.19
N GLN A 129 52.09 0.82 -35.87
CA GLN A 129 52.32 1.95 -34.97
C GLN A 129 53.77 2.49 -35.05
N GLY A 130 54.74 1.70 -35.53
CA GLY A 130 56.10 2.11 -35.81
C GLY A 130 57.05 2.07 -34.62
N TYR A 131 56.78 1.32 -33.55
CA TYR A 131 57.74 1.07 -32.51
C TYR A 131 58.53 -0.20 -32.75
N ARG A 132 59.80 -0.23 -32.28
CA ARG A 132 60.72 -1.37 -32.44
C ARG A 132 61.12 -2.02 -31.12
N ALA A 133 61.14 -1.28 -30.02
CA ALA A 133 61.42 -1.85 -28.71
C ALA A 133 60.31 -1.54 -27.73
N LEU A 134 60.04 -2.50 -26.81
CA LEU A 134 58.99 -2.42 -25.83
C LEU A 134 59.46 -2.95 -24.48
N ILE A 135 59.11 -2.26 -23.40
CA ILE A 135 59.13 -2.77 -22.05
C ILE A 135 57.72 -2.77 -21.47
N SER A 136 57.26 -3.91 -20.94
CA SER A 136 56.00 -4.06 -20.24
C SER A 136 56.21 -4.37 -18.76
N VAL A 137 55.71 -3.50 -17.90
CA VAL A 137 55.91 -3.58 -16.45
C VAL A 137 54.57 -3.77 -15.77
N PRO A 138 54.39 -4.84 -14.95
CA PRO A 138 53.13 -5.05 -14.26
C PRO A 138 52.85 -4.01 -13.20
N LEU A 139 51.63 -3.53 -13.14
CA LEU A 139 51.11 -2.68 -12.05
C LEU A 139 50.66 -3.57 -10.89
N ARG A 140 51.48 -3.62 -9.83
CA ARG A 140 51.25 -4.52 -8.68
C ARG A 140 50.68 -3.75 -7.48
N ARG A 141 49.61 -4.27 -6.89
CA ARG A 141 49.01 -3.75 -5.68
C ARG A 141 48.63 -4.89 -4.74
N ALA A 142 49.08 -4.84 -3.50
CA ALA A 142 48.76 -5.83 -2.47
C ALA A 142 48.94 -7.30 -2.93
N GLY A 143 50.01 -7.55 -3.73
CA GLY A 143 50.32 -8.88 -4.23
C GLY A 143 49.61 -9.31 -5.53
N ALA A 144 48.64 -8.55 -5.98
CA ALA A 144 47.94 -8.80 -7.24
C ALA A 144 48.41 -7.86 -8.35
N VAL A 145 48.38 -8.34 -9.60
CA VAL A 145 48.58 -7.52 -10.79
C VAL A 145 47.23 -6.90 -11.18
N ILE A 146 47.17 -5.58 -11.28
CA ILE A 146 45.97 -4.82 -11.58
C ILE A 146 45.98 -4.20 -12.98
N GLY A 147 47.10 -4.26 -13.70
CA GLY A 147 47.29 -3.70 -15.02
C GLY A 147 48.76 -3.83 -15.47
N ALA A 148 49.12 -3.14 -16.55
CA ALA A 148 50.49 -3.04 -17.03
C ALA A 148 50.79 -1.64 -17.53
N LEU A 149 52.04 -1.23 -17.40
CA LEU A 149 52.60 0.01 -17.96
C LEU A 149 53.57 -0.37 -19.06
N ASN A 150 53.31 0.08 -20.28
CA ASN A 150 54.21 -0.15 -21.41
C ASN A 150 54.94 1.14 -21.80
N GLY A 151 56.24 1.02 -22.01
CA GLY A 151 57.06 2.03 -22.66
C GLY A 151 57.59 1.52 -24.00
N TYR A 152 57.59 2.38 -25.00
CA TYR A 152 57.93 2.04 -26.38
C TYR A 152 58.99 2.94 -26.94
N ARG A 153 59.88 2.37 -27.81
CA ARG A 153 60.93 3.10 -28.56
C ARG A 153 60.73 2.85 -30.06
N THR A 154 60.97 3.87 -30.88
CA THR A 154 60.91 3.77 -32.35
C THR A 154 62.12 3.07 -32.98
N GLY A 155 63.21 2.95 -32.25
CA GLY A 155 64.42 2.21 -32.63
C GLY A 155 64.66 0.98 -31.71
N PRO A 156 65.52 0.02 -32.12
CA PRO A 156 65.97 -1.05 -31.23
C PRO A 156 66.60 -0.43 -29.98
N HIS A 157 66.29 -1.04 -28.80
CA HIS A 157 66.77 -0.52 -27.53
C HIS A 157 67.04 -1.62 -26.53
N SER A 158 68.17 -1.58 -25.87
CA SER A 158 68.52 -2.48 -24.77
C SER A 158 68.24 -1.77 -23.45
N PHE A 159 67.28 -2.32 -22.69
CA PHE A 159 66.88 -1.79 -21.41
C PHE A 159 67.82 -2.22 -20.32
N ASP A 160 68.62 -1.30 -19.76
CA ASP A 160 69.53 -1.60 -18.68
C ASP A 160 68.83 -1.79 -17.32
N ALA A 161 69.53 -2.34 -16.34
CA ALA A 161 68.97 -2.62 -15.02
C ALA A 161 68.53 -1.37 -14.28
N ALA A 162 69.14 -0.19 -14.53
CA ALA A 162 68.77 1.05 -13.94
C ALA A 162 67.44 1.59 -14.51
N GLU A 163 67.28 1.51 -15.82
CA GLU A 163 66.04 1.89 -16.53
C GLU A 163 64.88 0.96 -16.09
N VAL A 164 65.08 -0.34 -16.03
CA VAL A 164 64.09 -1.30 -15.54
C VAL A 164 63.67 -1.02 -14.10
N SER A 165 64.61 -0.67 -13.22
CA SER A 165 64.34 -0.29 -11.82
C SER A 165 63.51 0.98 -11.73
N LEU A 166 63.84 1.98 -12.56
CA LEU A 166 63.13 3.25 -12.59
C LEU A 166 61.69 3.09 -13.07
N VAL A 167 61.46 2.39 -14.18
CA VAL A 167 60.08 2.17 -14.70
C VAL A 167 59.26 1.28 -13.78
N THR A 168 59.87 0.31 -13.09
CA THR A 168 59.22 -0.50 -12.08
C THR A 168 58.79 0.32 -10.87
N THR A 169 59.63 1.25 -10.45
CA THR A 169 59.29 2.18 -9.38
C THR A 169 58.12 3.08 -9.77
N LEU A 170 58.13 3.60 -11.01
CA LEU A 170 57.02 4.39 -11.55
C LEU A 170 55.74 3.54 -11.62
N ALA A 171 55.81 2.32 -12.15
CA ALA A 171 54.68 1.40 -12.22
C ALA A 171 54.06 1.12 -10.83
N THR A 172 54.90 0.99 -9.80
CA THR A 172 54.43 0.82 -8.42
C THR A 172 53.66 2.04 -7.93
N GLN A 173 54.16 3.25 -8.20
CA GLN A 173 53.46 4.48 -7.82
C GLN A 173 52.16 4.65 -8.57
N VAL A 174 52.13 4.32 -9.84
CA VAL A 174 50.91 4.30 -10.66
C VAL A 174 49.89 3.32 -10.10
N ALA A 175 50.30 2.12 -9.73
CA ALA A 175 49.43 1.12 -9.13
C ALA A 175 48.78 1.61 -7.81
N ILE A 176 49.56 2.29 -6.96
CA ILE A 176 49.05 2.89 -5.72
C ILE A 176 48.07 4.02 -6.04
N ALA A 177 48.44 4.92 -6.97
CA ALA A 177 47.59 6.04 -7.39
C ALA A 177 46.25 5.57 -7.96
N LEU A 178 46.27 4.62 -8.89
CA LEU A 178 45.09 4.02 -9.51
C LEU A 178 44.18 3.37 -8.45
N GLY A 179 44.75 2.57 -7.59
CA GLY A 179 43.97 1.90 -6.56
C GLY A 179 43.35 2.86 -5.55
N THR A 180 44.01 3.99 -5.24
CA THR A 180 43.42 5.01 -4.37
C THR A 180 42.30 5.78 -5.06
N ALA A 181 42.49 6.11 -6.35
CA ALA A 181 41.46 6.78 -7.15
C ALA A 181 40.19 5.88 -7.32
N GLN A 182 40.37 4.60 -7.58
CA GLN A 182 39.25 3.66 -7.67
C GLN A 182 38.50 3.52 -6.35
N LEU A 183 39.22 3.41 -5.21
CA LEU A 183 38.57 3.30 -3.91
C LEU A 183 37.76 4.55 -3.57
N ARG A 184 38.30 5.75 -3.84
CA ARG A 184 37.60 7.01 -3.64
C ARG A 184 36.33 7.12 -4.52
N ALA A 185 36.43 6.74 -5.79
CA ALA A 185 35.29 6.75 -6.70
C ALA A 185 34.18 5.83 -6.18
N GLN A 186 34.54 4.66 -5.65
CA GLN A 186 33.60 3.72 -5.05
C GLN A 186 32.97 4.27 -3.76
N GLU A 187 33.77 4.87 -2.87
CA GLU A 187 33.26 5.52 -1.65
C GLU A 187 32.29 6.66 -1.98
N GLN A 188 32.63 7.52 -2.93
CA GLN A 188 31.77 8.61 -3.36
C GLN A 188 30.46 8.12 -4.00
N ALA A 189 30.51 7.02 -4.77
CA ALA A 189 29.32 6.39 -5.32
C ALA A 189 28.41 5.88 -4.19
N THR A 190 28.99 5.18 -3.20
CA THR A 190 28.24 4.67 -2.05
C THR A 190 27.63 5.81 -1.21
N ILE A 191 28.39 6.88 -0.96
CA ILE A 191 27.87 8.06 -0.23
C ILE A 191 26.70 8.71 -0.98
N ARG A 192 26.79 8.83 -2.30
CA ARG A 192 25.69 9.38 -3.11
C ARG A 192 24.45 8.50 -3.04
N GLU A 193 24.62 7.19 -3.09
CA GLU A 193 23.53 6.22 -2.97
C GLU A 193 22.84 6.29 -1.59
N LEU A 194 23.66 6.35 -0.51
CA LEU A 194 23.13 6.49 0.85
C LEU A 194 22.38 7.81 1.06
N ARG A 195 22.93 8.94 0.60
CA ARG A 195 22.24 10.24 0.68
C ARG A 195 20.90 10.23 -0.06
N ARG A 196 20.88 9.64 -1.24
CA ARG A 196 19.62 9.53 -2.00
C ARG A 196 18.58 8.67 -1.26
N ALA A 197 19.01 7.57 -0.64
CA ALA A 197 18.11 6.75 0.17
C ALA A 197 17.59 7.51 1.41
N GLU A 198 18.44 8.32 2.08
CA GLU A 198 18.02 9.17 3.20
C GLU A 198 17.01 10.25 2.77
N GLU A 199 17.24 10.91 1.62
CA GLU A 199 16.31 11.91 1.07
C GLU A 199 14.93 11.30 0.78
N VAL A 200 14.88 10.13 0.13
CA VAL A 200 13.64 9.38 -0.15
C VAL A 200 12.92 9.03 1.15
N HIS A 201 13.65 8.45 2.11
CA HIS A 201 13.09 8.10 3.41
C HIS A 201 12.55 9.33 4.14
N GLY A 202 13.34 10.41 4.19
CA GLY A 202 12.94 11.66 4.84
C GLY A 202 11.69 12.27 4.25
N LEU A 203 11.56 12.30 2.93
CA LEU A 203 10.38 12.85 2.25
C LEU A 203 9.12 12.03 2.56
N LEU A 204 9.18 10.71 2.40
CA LEU A 204 8.04 9.82 2.67
C LEU A 204 7.62 9.85 4.15
N MET A 205 8.58 9.85 5.08
CA MET A 205 8.28 9.97 6.51
C MET A 205 7.71 11.33 6.89
N ALA A 206 8.19 12.42 6.27
CA ALA A 206 7.64 13.75 6.50
C ALA A 206 6.18 13.83 6.02
N THR A 207 5.83 13.20 4.91
CA THR A 207 4.46 13.10 4.39
C THR A 207 3.55 12.36 5.37
N ALA A 208 4.00 11.22 5.90
CA ALA A 208 3.27 10.47 6.93
C ALA A 208 3.08 11.28 8.21
N LEU A 209 4.11 12.02 8.67
CA LEU A 209 4.02 12.87 9.87
C LEU A 209 3.08 14.07 9.70
N ARG A 210 2.95 14.61 8.48
CA ARG A 210 1.97 15.67 8.19
C ARG A 210 0.53 15.14 8.12
N GLY A 211 0.34 13.81 8.09
CA GLY A 211 -0.97 13.21 8.04
C GLY A 211 -1.68 13.37 6.69
N GLU A 212 -0.93 13.46 5.61
CA GLU A 212 -1.45 13.60 4.23
C GLU A 212 -2.05 12.29 3.70
N GLY A 213 -1.94 11.22 4.49
CA GLY A 213 -2.51 9.92 4.18
C GLY A 213 -1.86 9.24 2.98
N VAL A 214 -2.57 8.25 2.42
CA VAL A 214 -2.09 7.48 1.26
C VAL A 214 -1.91 8.34 0.02
N ALA A 215 -2.79 9.32 -0.19
CA ALA A 215 -2.68 10.25 -1.33
C ALA A 215 -1.38 11.05 -1.29
N GLY A 216 -1.01 11.58 -0.12
CA GLY A 216 0.26 12.29 0.03
C GLY A 216 1.49 11.40 -0.21
N VAL A 217 1.43 10.12 0.16
CA VAL A 217 2.51 9.16 -0.15
C VAL A 217 2.62 8.94 -1.66
N ALA A 218 1.49 8.81 -2.36
CA ALA A 218 1.46 8.66 -3.82
C ALA A 218 2.03 9.89 -4.53
N ASP A 219 1.65 11.09 -4.10
CA ASP A 219 2.13 12.35 -4.67
C ASP A 219 3.65 12.51 -4.45
N ALA A 220 4.14 12.24 -3.24
CA ALA A 220 5.57 12.27 -2.92
C ALA A 220 6.37 11.26 -3.74
N LEU A 221 5.85 10.05 -3.91
CA LEU A 221 6.49 9.02 -4.73
C LEU A 221 6.47 9.41 -6.21
N ALA A 222 5.38 9.98 -6.71
CA ALA A 222 5.28 10.47 -8.08
C ALA A 222 6.28 11.59 -8.37
N GLU A 223 6.47 12.52 -7.44
CA GLU A 223 7.50 13.57 -7.54
C GLU A 223 8.92 12.99 -7.57
N LEU A 224 9.21 12.02 -6.70
CA LEU A 224 10.50 11.34 -6.63
C LEU A 224 10.87 10.59 -7.92
N LEU A 225 9.89 9.89 -8.50
CA LEU A 225 10.09 9.05 -9.68
C LEU A 225 9.95 9.83 -10.99
N GLY A 226 9.33 11.02 -10.96
CA GLY A 226 8.93 11.76 -12.16
C GLY A 226 7.90 11.00 -13.02
N ARG A 227 7.09 10.12 -12.41
CA ARG A 227 6.11 9.25 -13.05
C ARG A 227 4.78 9.27 -12.29
N ALA A 228 3.67 9.00 -12.97
CA ALA A 228 2.39 8.86 -12.30
C ALA A 228 2.37 7.62 -11.40
N VAL A 229 1.82 7.78 -10.20
CA VAL A 229 1.67 6.72 -9.20
C VAL A 229 0.21 6.59 -8.80
N LEU A 230 -0.30 5.37 -8.79
CA LEU A 230 -1.63 5.01 -8.30
C LEU A 230 -1.47 4.06 -7.11
N ILE A 231 -2.25 4.27 -6.07
CA ILE A 231 -2.38 3.33 -4.95
C ILE A 231 -3.84 2.95 -4.82
N ASP A 232 -4.15 1.65 -4.92
CA ASP A 232 -5.50 1.10 -4.82
C ASP A 232 -5.59 0.00 -3.76
N GLU A 233 -6.75 -0.11 -3.10
CA GLU A 233 -7.04 -1.22 -2.19
C GLU A 233 -7.42 -2.50 -2.95
N VAL A 234 -6.89 -3.65 -2.52
CA VAL A 234 -7.17 -4.95 -3.15
C VAL A 234 -8.67 -5.32 -3.11
N HIS A 235 -9.43 -4.79 -2.15
CA HIS A 235 -10.83 -5.19 -1.90
C HIS A 235 -11.84 -4.04 -1.98
N GLY A 236 -11.47 -2.83 -2.39
CA GLY A 236 -12.48 -1.81 -2.21
C GLY A 236 -12.37 -0.48 -2.90
N GLY A 237 -11.36 -0.13 -3.60
CA GLY A 237 -11.39 1.12 -4.33
C GLY A 237 -10.08 1.87 -4.47
N GLU A 238 -10.11 2.83 -5.36
CA GLU A 238 -9.02 3.75 -5.59
C GLU A 238 -8.77 4.61 -4.34
N LEU A 239 -7.54 4.53 -3.79
CA LEU A 239 -7.09 5.38 -2.68
C LEU A 239 -6.52 6.71 -3.19
N THR A 240 -6.27 6.80 -4.50
CA THR A 240 -5.73 7.99 -5.15
C THR A 240 -6.50 8.29 -6.43
N PRO A 241 -6.70 9.58 -6.82
CA PRO A 241 -7.48 9.98 -7.99
C PRO A 241 -6.75 9.79 -9.33
N THR A 242 -5.56 9.17 -9.34
CA THR A 242 -4.71 9.03 -10.52
C THR A 242 -5.15 7.82 -11.33
N VAL A 243 -5.29 7.97 -12.64
CA VAL A 243 -5.59 6.87 -13.57
C VAL A 243 -4.32 6.51 -14.33
N ILE A 244 -3.92 5.24 -14.26
CA ILE A 244 -2.79 4.70 -15.03
C ILE A 244 -3.35 3.77 -16.13
N PRO A 245 -2.85 3.84 -17.39
CA PRO A 245 -3.22 2.90 -18.44
C PRO A 245 -2.87 1.46 -18.04
N VAL A 246 -3.77 0.52 -18.32
CA VAL A 246 -3.71 -0.86 -17.80
C VAL A 246 -2.50 -1.67 -18.30
N ASP A 247 -1.88 -1.28 -19.44
CA ASP A 247 -0.92 -2.14 -20.13
C ASP A 247 0.57 -1.81 -19.86
N ASP A 248 0.89 -0.67 -19.22
CA ASP A 248 2.27 -0.20 -19.04
C ASP A 248 2.54 0.33 -17.64
N HIS A 249 2.59 -0.54 -16.65
CA HIS A 249 2.92 -0.14 -15.29
C HIS A 249 3.74 -1.20 -14.55
N TRP A 250 4.54 -0.74 -13.61
CA TRP A 250 5.21 -1.57 -12.62
C TRP A 250 4.35 -1.65 -11.35
N GLU A 251 4.25 -2.83 -10.74
CA GLU A 251 3.37 -3.05 -9.58
C GLU A 251 4.15 -3.55 -8.36
N SER A 252 3.79 -3.04 -7.17
CA SER A 252 4.27 -3.53 -5.88
C SER A 252 3.12 -3.68 -4.89
N GLY A 253 3.12 -4.79 -4.14
CA GLY A 253 2.13 -5.05 -3.11
C GLY A 253 2.46 -4.34 -1.80
N VAL A 254 1.45 -3.71 -1.19
CA VAL A 254 1.50 -3.18 0.18
C VAL A 254 1.05 -4.27 1.14
N VAL A 255 1.96 -4.77 1.97
CA VAL A 255 1.71 -5.89 2.87
C VAL A 255 1.46 -5.40 4.29
N LEU A 256 0.34 -5.83 4.89
CA LEU A 256 0.01 -5.60 6.30
C LEU A 256 -0.39 -6.92 6.97
N GLY A 257 0.32 -7.31 8.03
CA GLY A 257 0.04 -8.56 8.72
C GLY A 257 0.19 -9.83 7.88
N GLY A 258 1.03 -9.81 6.83
CA GLY A 258 1.25 -10.94 5.92
C GLY A 258 0.28 -11.03 4.75
N THR A 259 -0.68 -10.12 4.65
CA THR A 259 -1.64 -10.02 3.53
C THR A 259 -1.39 -8.77 2.71
N VAL A 260 -1.57 -8.87 1.38
CA VAL A 260 -1.54 -7.70 0.48
C VAL A 260 -2.86 -6.95 0.65
N VAL A 261 -2.78 -5.71 1.14
CA VAL A 261 -3.94 -4.85 1.43
C VAL A 261 -4.16 -3.78 0.39
N ALA A 262 -3.09 -3.34 -0.27
CA ALA A 262 -3.13 -2.36 -1.35
C ALA A 262 -2.02 -2.64 -2.36
N ARG A 263 -2.06 -1.97 -3.52
CA ARG A 263 -1.06 -2.05 -4.59
C ARG A 263 -0.61 -0.67 -4.97
N ILE A 264 0.68 -0.53 -5.20
CA ILE A 264 1.28 0.67 -5.77
C ILE A 264 1.58 0.36 -7.23
N GLN A 265 1.03 1.15 -8.13
CA GLN A 265 1.28 1.07 -9.56
C GLN A 265 2.05 2.31 -10.01
N VAL A 266 3.10 2.12 -10.78
CA VAL A 266 3.96 3.19 -11.30
C VAL A 266 3.92 3.14 -12.83
N ALA A 267 3.49 4.22 -13.47
CA ALA A 267 3.36 4.29 -14.92
C ALA A 267 4.71 4.22 -15.65
N GLY A 268 4.78 3.51 -16.79
CA GLY A 268 5.88 3.53 -17.76
C GLY A 268 6.41 2.17 -18.16
N GLU A 269 6.78 2.06 -19.45
CA GLU A 269 7.28 0.85 -20.12
C GLU A 269 8.68 0.38 -19.65
N HIS A 270 9.49 1.29 -19.10
CA HIS A 270 10.87 0.96 -18.73
C HIS A 270 10.98 0.43 -17.32
N ALA A 271 11.82 -0.57 -17.15
CA ALA A 271 12.17 -1.09 -15.84
C ALA A 271 12.63 0.03 -14.91
N LEU A 272 12.19 -0.02 -13.66
CA LEU A 272 12.65 0.90 -12.63
C LEU A 272 14.12 0.64 -12.31
N SER A 273 14.87 1.69 -12.03
CA SER A 273 16.23 1.54 -11.51
C SER A 273 16.21 0.87 -10.12
N ALA A 274 17.33 0.30 -9.69
CA ALA A 274 17.42 -0.30 -8.35
C ALA A 274 17.08 0.69 -7.23
N LEU A 275 17.38 1.98 -7.42
CA LEU A 275 17.02 3.05 -6.49
C LEU A 275 15.53 3.34 -6.49
N ASP A 276 14.89 3.36 -7.65
CA ASP A 276 13.45 3.60 -7.77
C ASP A 276 12.66 2.45 -7.16
N VAL A 277 13.10 1.20 -7.36
CA VAL A 277 12.50 0.02 -6.72
C VAL A 277 12.54 0.16 -5.19
N ARG A 278 13.68 0.56 -4.61
CA ARG A 278 13.79 0.81 -3.17
C ARG A 278 12.88 1.95 -2.70
N ALA A 279 12.72 3.01 -3.50
CA ALA A 279 11.79 4.09 -3.17
C ALA A 279 10.34 3.58 -3.10
N VAL A 280 9.94 2.72 -4.04
CA VAL A 280 8.60 2.11 -4.03
C VAL A 280 8.43 1.14 -2.86
N GLU A 281 9.45 0.32 -2.54
CA GLU A 281 9.43 -0.56 -1.36
C GLU A 281 9.25 0.24 -0.06
N HIS A 282 9.97 1.36 0.09
CA HIS A 282 9.78 2.26 1.23
C HIS A 282 8.40 2.89 1.25
N ALA A 283 7.90 3.35 0.11
CA ALA A 283 6.54 3.89 -0.01
C ALA A 283 5.49 2.84 0.35
N ALA A 284 5.69 1.56 0.01
CA ALA A 284 4.80 0.47 0.40
C ALA A 284 4.74 0.30 1.93
N VAL A 285 5.87 0.40 2.63
CA VAL A 285 5.91 0.36 4.10
C VAL A 285 5.18 1.56 4.71
N VAL A 286 5.42 2.76 4.20
CA VAL A 286 4.77 3.99 4.69
C VAL A 286 3.26 3.95 4.40
N THR A 287 2.85 3.49 3.22
CA THR A 287 1.44 3.27 2.88
C THR A 287 0.77 2.27 3.82
N ALA A 288 1.45 1.15 4.14
CA ALA A 288 0.93 0.17 5.11
C ALA A 288 0.72 0.81 6.49
N LEU A 289 1.64 1.67 6.92
CA LEU A 289 1.52 2.40 8.19
C LEU A 289 0.35 3.39 8.19
N GLU A 290 0.17 4.16 7.11
CA GLU A 290 -0.96 5.09 6.96
C GLU A 290 -2.31 4.34 6.91
N LEU A 291 -2.38 3.21 6.20
CA LEU A 291 -3.57 2.36 6.19
C LEU A 291 -3.88 1.78 7.57
N LEU A 292 -2.86 1.32 8.30
CA LEU A 292 -3.03 0.85 9.68
C LEU A 292 -3.53 1.96 10.59
N ARG A 293 -2.96 3.15 10.48
CA ARG A 293 -3.37 4.33 11.24
C ARG A 293 -4.82 4.71 10.94
N ALA A 294 -5.19 4.75 9.66
CA ALA A 294 -6.56 5.06 9.24
C ALA A 294 -7.56 4.02 9.76
N ARG A 295 -7.23 2.71 9.66
CA ARG A 295 -8.06 1.62 10.21
C ARG A 295 -8.22 1.74 11.72
N THR A 296 -7.12 1.96 12.45
CA THR A 296 -7.16 2.11 13.91
C THR A 296 -7.99 3.33 14.32
N ALA A 297 -7.85 4.45 13.63
CA ALA A 297 -8.66 5.64 13.88
C ALA A 297 -10.15 5.38 13.63
N ALA A 298 -10.49 4.70 12.52
CA ALA A 298 -11.86 4.31 12.19
C ALA A 298 -12.47 3.35 13.23
N GLU A 299 -11.69 2.36 13.71
CA GLU A 299 -12.12 1.44 14.77
C GLU A 299 -12.41 2.16 16.09
N VAL A 300 -11.53 3.09 16.48
CA VAL A 300 -11.73 3.90 17.71
C VAL A 300 -12.97 4.78 17.54
N GLU A 301 -13.14 5.45 16.41
CA GLU A 301 -14.33 6.26 16.14
C GLU A 301 -15.60 5.42 16.17
N GLN A 302 -15.62 4.25 15.53
CA GLN A 302 -16.75 3.31 15.57
C GLN A 302 -17.09 2.88 17.00
N ARG A 303 -16.08 2.55 17.81
CA ARG A 303 -16.27 2.16 19.21
C ARG A 303 -16.87 3.31 20.02
N LEU A 304 -16.39 4.53 19.82
CA LEU A 304 -16.93 5.73 20.50
C LEU A 304 -18.37 6.01 20.08
N ARG A 305 -18.70 5.88 18.77
CA ARG A 305 -20.07 6.02 18.26
C ARG A 305 -21.00 4.95 18.85
N GLY A 306 -20.55 3.68 18.83
CA GLY A 306 -21.33 2.58 19.38
C GLY A 306 -21.60 2.74 20.87
N SER A 307 -20.59 3.17 21.65
CA SER A 307 -20.77 3.46 23.08
C SER A 307 -21.72 4.64 23.31
N LEU A 308 -21.59 5.74 22.57
CA LEU A 308 -22.49 6.87 22.67
C LEU A 308 -23.94 6.47 22.34
N LEU A 309 -24.12 5.73 21.24
CA LEU A 309 -25.45 5.26 20.85
C LEU A 309 -26.06 4.31 21.89
N ALA A 310 -25.29 3.37 22.42
CA ALA A 310 -25.75 2.48 23.47
C ALA A 310 -26.23 3.25 24.72
N ASP A 311 -25.44 4.24 25.14
CA ASP A 311 -25.80 5.09 26.28
C ASP A 311 -27.08 5.90 25.99
N LEU A 312 -27.24 6.45 24.76
CA LEU A 312 -28.44 7.16 24.33
C LEU A 312 -29.70 6.28 24.32
N LEU A 313 -29.55 5.02 23.86
CA LEU A 313 -30.68 4.07 23.78
C LEU A 313 -31.03 3.40 25.11
N THR A 314 -30.19 3.54 26.15
CA THR A 314 -30.40 2.97 27.47
C THR A 314 -30.54 4.02 28.57
N ALA A 315 -30.44 5.32 28.23
CA ALA A 315 -30.54 6.42 29.19
C ALA A 315 -31.87 6.39 29.96
N ASP A 316 -31.78 6.65 31.27
CA ASP A 316 -32.99 6.86 32.06
C ASP A 316 -33.55 8.27 31.77
N VAL A 317 -34.76 8.31 31.23
CA VAL A 317 -35.48 9.52 30.83
C VAL A 317 -35.63 10.50 31.99
N ALA A 318 -35.62 10.02 33.25
CA ALA A 318 -35.83 10.84 34.44
C ALA A 318 -34.56 11.61 34.87
N ASP A 319 -33.36 11.26 34.37
CA ASP A 319 -32.09 11.90 34.75
C ASP A 319 -31.67 12.98 33.76
N ALA A 320 -32.10 14.24 34.03
CA ALA A 320 -31.71 15.39 33.23
C ALA A 320 -30.20 15.67 33.21
N GLN A 321 -29.47 15.31 34.28
CA GLN A 321 -28.02 15.51 34.36
C GLN A 321 -27.26 14.50 33.47
N ALA A 322 -27.68 13.24 33.49
CA ALA A 322 -27.15 12.21 32.59
C ALA A 322 -27.39 12.58 31.13
N THR A 323 -28.60 13.02 30.79
CA THR A 323 -28.96 13.48 29.43
C THR A 323 -28.08 14.65 28.98
N GLY A 324 -27.86 15.67 29.84
CA GLY A 324 -26.97 16.79 29.54
C GLY A 324 -25.53 16.36 29.26
N SER A 325 -25.02 15.40 30.03
CA SER A 325 -23.69 14.83 29.83
C SER A 325 -23.56 14.07 28.49
N LEU A 326 -24.60 13.32 28.08
CA LEU A 326 -24.64 12.60 26.80
C LEU A 326 -24.68 13.56 25.61
N LEU A 327 -25.47 14.63 25.68
CA LEU A 327 -25.53 15.67 24.66
C LEU A 327 -24.17 16.38 24.48
N GLU A 328 -23.51 16.70 25.59
CA GLU A 328 -22.17 17.31 25.55
C GLU A 328 -21.14 16.37 24.94
N ARG A 329 -21.20 15.07 25.29
CA ARG A 329 -20.34 14.05 24.69
C ARG A 329 -20.62 13.89 23.19
N ALA A 330 -21.88 13.87 22.76
CA ALA A 330 -22.26 13.84 21.36
C ALA A 330 -21.66 15.03 20.59
N ARG A 331 -21.79 16.26 21.16
CA ARG A 331 -21.25 17.46 20.56
C ARG A 331 -19.73 17.43 20.41
N ARG A 332 -18.99 16.93 21.42
CA ARG A 332 -17.54 16.75 21.34
C ARG A 332 -17.11 15.77 20.24
N LEU A 333 -17.96 14.81 19.95
CA LEU A 333 -17.74 13.81 18.88
C LEU A 333 -18.27 14.29 17.52
N GLY A 334 -18.78 15.52 17.42
CA GLY A 334 -19.24 16.15 16.18
C GLY A 334 -20.73 15.97 15.85
N TRP A 335 -21.56 15.47 16.81
CA TRP A 335 -23.00 15.34 16.62
C TRP A 335 -23.78 16.30 17.50
N ASP A 336 -24.56 17.19 16.87
CA ASP A 336 -25.51 18.01 17.60
C ASP A 336 -26.89 17.33 17.66
N LEU A 337 -27.23 16.82 18.83
CA LEU A 337 -28.47 16.10 19.10
C LEU A 337 -29.45 16.94 19.94
N SER A 338 -29.33 18.27 19.94
CA SER A 338 -30.15 19.19 20.75
C SER A 338 -31.57 19.42 20.21
N GLY A 339 -31.80 19.18 18.92
CA GLY A 339 -33.10 19.34 18.25
C GLY A 339 -33.95 18.07 18.19
N SER A 340 -34.98 18.12 17.34
CA SER A 340 -35.79 16.94 17.02
C SER A 340 -34.93 15.90 16.30
N GLN A 341 -35.10 14.64 16.68
CA GLN A 341 -34.37 13.51 16.12
C GLN A 341 -35.30 12.58 15.34
N THR A 342 -34.74 11.88 14.38
CA THR A 342 -35.39 10.74 13.74
C THR A 342 -34.50 9.54 13.92
N LEU A 343 -35.06 8.44 14.41
CA LEU A 343 -34.38 7.17 14.59
C LEU A 343 -34.71 6.26 13.42
N ILE A 344 -33.66 5.71 12.82
CA ILE A 344 -33.77 4.66 11.78
C ILE A 344 -33.09 3.42 12.34
N THR A 345 -33.73 2.28 12.22
CA THR A 345 -33.13 0.99 12.58
C THR A 345 -33.24 0.06 11.40
N ILE A 346 -32.15 -0.59 11.01
CA ILE A 346 -32.08 -1.51 9.87
C ILE A 346 -31.60 -2.86 10.38
N ARG A 347 -32.33 -3.90 10.04
CA ARG A 347 -32.02 -5.30 10.38
C ARG A 347 -31.82 -6.12 9.12
N TRP A 348 -30.88 -7.06 9.18
CA TRP A 348 -30.60 -8.03 8.11
C TRP A 348 -30.38 -9.44 8.71
N PRO A 349 -30.59 -10.51 7.94
CA PRO A 349 -30.57 -11.88 8.44
C PRO A 349 -29.18 -12.41 8.84
N GLU A 350 -28.10 -11.88 8.26
CA GLU A 350 -26.75 -12.44 8.36
C GLU A 350 -25.81 -11.53 9.17
N ALA A 351 -25.38 -11.98 10.35
CA ALA A 351 -24.48 -11.21 11.25
C ALA A 351 -23.05 -11.02 10.69
N GLU A 352 -22.59 -11.88 9.78
CA GLU A 352 -21.20 -11.90 9.30
C GLU A 352 -20.80 -10.70 8.42
N ARG A 353 -21.75 -9.89 7.99
CA ARG A 353 -21.51 -8.74 7.07
C ARG A 353 -21.52 -7.37 7.76
N ALA A 354 -21.49 -7.34 9.08
CA ALA A 354 -21.67 -6.12 9.89
C ALA A 354 -20.64 -5.01 9.55
N GLU A 355 -19.38 -5.35 9.40
CA GLU A 355 -18.31 -4.39 9.06
C GLU A 355 -18.52 -3.77 7.67
N ARG A 356 -18.90 -4.59 6.71
CA ARG A 356 -19.18 -4.12 5.33
C ARG A 356 -20.39 -3.19 5.28
N ILE A 357 -21.44 -3.53 6.03
CA ILE A 357 -22.64 -2.69 6.15
C ILE A 357 -22.30 -1.34 6.76
N LEU A 358 -21.49 -1.32 7.83
CA LEU A 358 -21.01 -0.07 8.44
C LEU A 358 -20.18 0.77 7.47
N ALA A 359 -19.23 0.16 6.74
CA ALA A 359 -18.40 0.88 5.78
C ALA A 359 -19.24 1.52 4.67
N ILE A 360 -20.25 0.81 4.13
CA ILE A 360 -21.18 1.34 3.14
C ILE A 360 -22.01 2.48 3.74
N THR A 361 -22.50 2.28 4.98
CA THR A 361 -23.30 3.29 5.69
C THR A 361 -22.49 4.55 5.96
N ASP A 362 -21.25 4.43 6.39
CA ASP A 362 -20.37 5.58 6.68
C ASP A 362 -20.08 6.40 5.41
N ARG A 363 -19.83 5.71 4.28
CA ARG A 363 -19.66 6.37 2.97
C ARG A 363 -20.94 7.08 2.54
N PHE A 364 -22.06 6.39 2.65
CA PHE A 364 -23.37 6.95 2.30
C PHE A 364 -23.76 8.12 3.22
N ALA A 365 -23.50 8.02 4.54
CA ALA A 365 -23.81 9.04 5.51
C ALA A 365 -22.93 10.31 5.39
N ALA A 366 -21.75 10.20 4.75
CA ALA A 366 -20.86 11.34 4.54
C ALA A 366 -21.45 12.44 3.65
N ASP A 367 -22.38 12.08 2.76
CA ASP A 367 -23.02 13.01 1.82
C ASP A 367 -24.12 13.85 2.47
N PHE A 368 -24.44 13.60 3.75
CA PHE A 368 -25.52 14.30 4.45
C PHE A 368 -25.03 15.32 5.47
N THR A 369 -25.73 16.46 5.52
CA THR A 369 -25.46 17.52 6.49
C THR A 369 -26.76 17.90 7.22
N PRO A 370 -26.83 17.79 8.57
CA PRO A 370 -25.82 17.19 9.44
C PRO A 370 -25.69 15.68 9.23
N ARG A 371 -24.46 15.15 9.44
CA ARG A 371 -24.16 13.72 9.30
C ARG A 371 -24.90 12.91 10.36
N PRO A 372 -25.63 11.83 10.01
CA PRO A 372 -26.26 10.95 10.97
C PRO A 372 -25.25 10.26 11.91
N LEU A 373 -25.61 10.07 13.17
CA LEU A 373 -24.89 9.18 14.08
C LEU A 373 -25.27 7.74 13.75
N ALA A 374 -24.40 7.01 13.11
CA ALA A 374 -24.64 5.62 12.72
C ALA A 374 -23.72 4.67 13.48
N ALA A 375 -24.29 3.61 14.06
CA ALA A 375 -23.53 2.54 14.71
C ALA A 375 -24.34 1.24 14.80
N LEU A 376 -23.64 0.14 15.06
CA LEU A 376 -24.27 -1.15 15.38
C LEU A 376 -24.68 -1.21 16.84
N TYR A 377 -25.92 -1.63 17.07
CA TYR A 377 -26.43 -1.87 18.39
C TYR A 377 -27.28 -3.14 18.42
N ARG A 378 -26.87 -4.12 19.23
CA ARG A 378 -27.54 -5.44 19.36
C ARG A 378 -27.78 -6.19 18.03
N GLY A 379 -26.88 -6.01 17.07
CA GLY A 379 -26.96 -6.66 15.76
C GLY A 379 -27.73 -5.88 14.71
N ASP A 380 -28.39 -4.78 15.08
CA ASP A 380 -29.06 -3.87 14.15
C ASP A 380 -28.17 -2.66 13.85
N LEU A 381 -28.27 -2.11 12.64
CA LEU A 381 -27.72 -0.81 12.31
C LEU A 381 -28.70 0.27 12.75
N VAL A 382 -28.23 1.17 13.59
CA VAL A 382 -29.07 2.27 14.13
C VAL A 382 -28.48 3.60 13.72
N LEU A 383 -29.33 4.49 13.15
CA LEU A 383 -28.98 5.84 12.78
C LEU A 383 -29.85 6.83 13.55
N VAL A 384 -29.21 7.85 14.15
CA VAL A 384 -29.89 8.99 14.74
C VAL A 384 -29.65 10.19 13.82
N CYS A 385 -30.73 10.74 13.28
CA CYS A 385 -30.72 11.82 12.31
C CYS A 385 -31.30 13.10 12.96
N SER A 386 -30.53 14.19 13.00
CA SER A 386 -30.95 15.49 13.53
C SER A 386 -31.53 16.35 12.40
N TRP A 387 -32.63 15.90 11.81
CA TRP A 387 -33.29 16.62 10.70
C TRP A 387 -34.70 17.01 11.05
N GLU A 388 -35.11 18.20 10.61
CA GLU A 388 -36.46 18.73 10.84
C GLU A 388 -37.53 17.96 10.04
N SER A 389 -37.17 17.28 8.95
CA SER A 389 -38.10 16.58 8.06
C SER A 389 -38.01 15.05 8.23
N HIS A 390 -39.08 14.46 8.75
CA HIS A 390 -39.25 13.02 8.86
C HIS A 390 -39.20 12.33 7.50
N SER A 391 -39.78 12.94 6.46
CA SER A 391 -39.76 12.36 5.11
C SER A 391 -38.35 12.16 4.56
N LYS A 392 -37.39 13.04 4.90
CA LYS A 392 -35.99 12.87 4.52
C LYS A 392 -35.38 11.61 5.14
N ALA A 393 -35.76 11.28 6.36
CA ALA A 393 -35.26 10.09 7.04
C ALA A 393 -35.85 8.81 6.43
N VAL A 394 -37.11 8.82 6.03
CA VAL A 394 -37.74 7.71 5.31
C VAL A 394 -37.07 7.51 3.95
N ASP A 395 -36.82 8.59 3.20
CA ASP A 395 -36.09 8.51 1.93
C ASP A 395 -34.65 7.99 2.12
N LEU A 396 -33.96 8.45 3.17
CA LEU A 396 -32.63 7.96 3.51
C LEU A 396 -32.65 6.46 3.77
N ALA A 397 -33.58 5.99 4.60
CA ALA A 397 -33.73 4.58 4.93
C ALA A 397 -33.95 3.73 3.66
N GLY A 398 -34.82 4.19 2.77
CA GLY A 398 -35.08 3.52 1.48
C GLY A 398 -33.86 3.45 0.58
N LYS A 399 -33.15 4.56 0.43
CA LYS A 399 -31.92 4.63 -0.38
C LYS A 399 -30.79 3.78 0.22
N LEU A 400 -30.61 3.81 1.53
CA LEU A 400 -29.57 3.03 2.22
C LEU A 400 -29.85 1.54 2.09
N VAL A 401 -31.09 1.09 2.31
CA VAL A 401 -31.50 -0.30 2.13
C VAL A 401 -31.29 -0.75 0.68
N GLY A 402 -31.66 0.09 -0.30
CA GLY A 402 -31.40 -0.16 -1.72
C GLY A 402 -29.91 -0.30 -2.04
N THR A 403 -29.07 0.56 -1.47
CA THR A 403 -27.60 0.50 -1.65
C THR A 403 -27.00 -0.75 -1.02
N LEU A 404 -27.44 -1.13 0.18
CA LEU A 404 -27.00 -2.36 0.86
C LEU A 404 -27.38 -3.60 0.06
N SER A 405 -28.58 -3.64 -0.52
CA SER A 405 -29.02 -4.73 -1.38
C SER A 405 -28.26 -4.80 -2.70
N ALA A 406 -28.07 -3.66 -3.37
CA ALA A 406 -27.34 -3.58 -4.64
C ALA A 406 -25.86 -3.96 -4.50
N SER A 407 -25.24 -3.65 -3.36
CA SER A 407 -23.84 -4.01 -3.04
C SER A 407 -23.66 -5.48 -2.65
N GLY A 408 -24.75 -6.25 -2.52
CA GLY A 408 -24.74 -7.63 -2.00
C GLY A 408 -24.33 -7.70 -0.51
N ALA A 409 -24.38 -6.58 0.21
CA ALA A 409 -24.08 -6.56 1.65
C ALA A 409 -25.24 -7.11 2.50
N ALA A 410 -26.49 -6.97 2.01
CA ALA A 410 -27.66 -7.56 2.62
C ALA A 410 -28.64 -8.02 1.51
N GLU A 411 -29.04 -9.29 1.53
CA GLU A 411 -30.02 -9.80 0.56
C GLU A 411 -31.44 -9.31 0.86
N VAL A 412 -31.77 -9.21 2.14
CA VAL A 412 -33.03 -8.68 2.65
C VAL A 412 -32.74 -7.78 3.84
N ALA A 413 -33.20 -6.55 3.80
CA ALA A 413 -33.10 -5.65 4.92
C ALA A 413 -34.46 -5.02 5.20
N VAL A 414 -34.82 -4.94 6.49
CA VAL A 414 -36.01 -4.25 6.96
C VAL A 414 -35.55 -3.00 7.70
N ALA A 415 -35.98 -1.85 7.23
CA ALA A 415 -35.76 -0.57 7.92
C ALA A 415 -37.07 -0.12 8.59
N ALA A 416 -36.95 0.41 9.77
CA ALA A 416 -38.06 1.08 10.46
C ALA A 416 -37.63 2.49 10.87
N VAL A 417 -38.53 3.45 10.69
CA VAL A 417 -38.26 4.89 10.90
C VAL A 417 -39.28 5.47 11.88
N SER A 418 -38.81 6.17 12.90
CA SER A 418 -39.65 6.87 13.88
C SER A 418 -39.14 8.27 14.12
N ALA A 419 -40.01 9.27 14.03
CA ALA A 419 -39.71 10.61 14.52
C ALA A 419 -39.74 10.63 16.05
N THR A 420 -38.77 11.34 16.65
CA THR A 420 -38.68 11.55 18.09
C THR A 420 -38.68 13.04 18.39
N GLY A 421 -39.27 13.44 19.51
CA GLY A 421 -39.27 14.85 19.92
C GLY A 421 -37.88 15.29 20.40
N THR A 422 -37.28 14.48 21.27
CA THR A 422 -36.00 14.77 21.93
C THR A 422 -35.15 13.53 22.05
N VAL A 423 -33.88 13.68 22.45
CA VAL A 423 -32.97 12.56 22.72
C VAL A 423 -33.53 11.62 23.80
N THR A 424 -34.32 12.12 24.74
CA THR A 424 -34.93 11.32 25.80
C THR A 424 -35.95 10.31 25.27
N ASP A 425 -36.50 10.53 24.08
CA ASP A 425 -37.50 9.64 23.48
C ASP A 425 -36.85 8.50 22.68
N LEU A 426 -35.51 8.52 22.47
CA LEU A 426 -34.79 7.51 21.69
C LEU A 426 -34.92 6.08 22.25
N PRO A 427 -34.84 5.83 23.58
CA PRO A 427 -35.01 4.49 24.13
C PRO A 427 -36.38 3.88 23.78
N ASP A 428 -37.43 4.66 23.87
CA ASP A 428 -38.81 4.23 23.58
C ASP A 428 -39.02 4.03 22.07
N ALA A 429 -38.52 4.96 21.27
CA ALA A 429 -38.54 4.85 19.81
C ALA A 429 -37.81 3.58 19.35
N TYR A 430 -36.64 3.28 19.89
CA TYR A 430 -35.89 2.07 19.54
C TYR A 430 -36.66 0.80 19.87
N ARG A 431 -37.27 0.70 21.07
CA ARG A 431 -38.10 -0.45 21.44
C ARG A 431 -39.27 -0.62 20.47
N THR A 432 -39.91 0.47 20.12
CA THR A 432 -41.03 0.48 19.17
C THR A 432 -40.58 0.01 17.77
N LEU A 433 -39.44 0.51 17.25
CA LEU A 433 -38.89 0.09 15.97
C LEU A 433 -38.51 -1.39 15.94
N CYS A 434 -37.89 -1.90 17.01
CA CYS A 434 -37.59 -3.31 17.13
C CYS A 434 -38.87 -4.18 17.07
N GLY A 435 -39.92 -3.73 17.74
CA GLY A 435 -41.22 -4.41 17.66
C GLY A 435 -41.80 -4.42 16.26
N ALA A 436 -41.81 -3.28 15.57
CA ALA A 436 -42.27 -3.16 14.18
C ALA A 436 -41.48 -4.06 13.24
N MET A 437 -40.16 -4.12 13.38
CA MET A 437 -39.31 -5.02 12.55
C MET A 437 -39.60 -6.49 12.80
N ASN A 438 -39.89 -6.89 14.05
CA ASN A 438 -40.31 -8.28 14.36
C ASN A 438 -41.64 -8.65 13.69
N LEU A 439 -42.55 -7.69 13.55
CA LEU A 439 -43.83 -7.92 12.83
C LEU A 439 -43.63 -8.08 11.33
N ALA A 440 -42.64 -7.36 10.76
CA ALA A 440 -42.36 -7.37 9.33
C ALA A 440 -41.44 -8.51 8.89
N SER A 441 -40.78 -9.22 9.80
CA SER A 441 -39.77 -10.24 9.47
C SER A 441 -40.33 -11.47 8.73
N ASP A 442 -41.63 -11.65 8.67
CA ASP A 442 -42.31 -12.69 7.86
C ASP A 442 -42.39 -12.33 6.36
N ASN A 443 -42.15 -11.08 6.00
CA ASN A 443 -42.21 -10.62 4.61
C ASN A 443 -40.79 -10.60 4.00
N ARG A 444 -40.51 -11.53 3.08
CA ARG A 444 -39.19 -11.69 2.40
C ARG A 444 -38.85 -10.57 1.41
N SER A 445 -39.48 -9.43 1.49
CA SER A 445 -39.20 -8.27 0.64
C SER A 445 -38.53 -7.16 1.44
N THR A 446 -37.58 -6.46 0.80
CA THR A 446 -36.99 -5.24 1.32
C THR A 446 -38.11 -4.21 1.60
N THR A 447 -38.25 -3.80 2.85
CA THR A 447 -39.38 -2.95 3.28
C THR A 447 -38.88 -1.86 4.20
N VAL A 448 -39.42 -0.64 3.99
CA VAL A 448 -39.27 0.48 4.94
C VAL A 448 -40.60 0.66 5.66
N ILE A 449 -40.57 0.60 6.98
CA ILE A 449 -41.73 0.78 7.86
C ILE A 449 -41.68 2.20 8.41
N ASP A 450 -42.63 3.03 8.02
CA ASP A 450 -42.83 4.34 8.64
C ASP A 450 -43.76 4.21 9.83
N MET A 451 -43.24 4.54 11.02
CA MET A 451 -44.05 4.48 12.26
C MET A 451 -45.15 5.53 12.30
N ALA A 452 -45.13 6.55 11.46
CA ALA A 452 -46.20 7.51 11.33
C ALA A 452 -47.50 6.89 10.78
N ASP A 453 -47.35 5.79 9.99
CA ASP A 453 -48.47 5.07 9.41
C ASP A 453 -49.03 3.95 10.32
N VAL A 454 -48.36 3.67 11.45
CA VAL A 454 -48.71 2.59 12.38
C VAL A 454 -49.47 3.14 13.61
N THR A 455 -50.76 2.90 13.71
CA THR A 455 -51.63 3.54 14.73
C THR A 455 -51.80 2.73 16.03
N ILE A 456 -52.40 1.57 15.99
CA ILE A 456 -52.73 0.77 17.21
C ILE A 456 -51.56 -0.08 17.67
N ASP A 457 -50.84 -0.66 16.75
CA ASP A 457 -49.67 -1.51 17.05
C ASP A 457 -48.53 -0.71 17.71
N HIS A 458 -48.37 0.58 17.32
CA HIS A 458 -47.45 1.53 17.94
C HIS A 458 -47.71 1.72 19.45
N LEU A 459 -48.99 1.90 19.85
CA LEU A 459 -49.34 2.08 21.27
C LEU A 459 -49.06 0.81 22.09
N LEU A 460 -49.24 -0.37 21.50
CA LEU A 460 -48.93 -1.64 22.15
C LEU A 460 -47.41 -1.83 22.32
N LEU A 461 -46.62 -1.39 21.35
CA LEU A 461 -45.16 -1.49 21.39
C LEU A 461 -44.50 -0.52 22.36
N GLN A 462 -45.18 0.55 22.77
CA GLN A 462 -44.70 1.52 23.77
C GLN A 462 -44.88 1.02 25.23
N LEU A 463 -45.55 -0.11 25.46
CA LEU A 463 -45.69 -0.64 26.80
C LEU A 463 -44.36 -1.16 27.34
N ASP A 464 -43.91 -0.61 28.46
CA ASP A 464 -42.58 -0.82 29.07
C ASP A 464 -42.27 -2.22 29.59
N ASP A 465 -43.30 -3.09 29.69
CA ASP A 465 -43.18 -4.38 30.33
C ASP A 465 -43.46 -5.52 29.35
N PRO A 466 -42.41 -6.12 28.75
CA PRO A 466 -42.57 -7.29 27.87
C PRO A 466 -43.28 -8.46 28.55
N GLN A 467 -43.16 -8.62 29.88
CA GLN A 467 -43.81 -9.70 30.61
C GLN A 467 -45.32 -9.47 30.71
N ARG A 468 -45.75 -8.21 30.88
CA ARG A 468 -47.18 -7.86 30.87
C ARG A 468 -47.81 -8.05 29.50
N LEU A 469 -47.09 -7.66 28.44
CA LEU A 469 -47.52 -7.91 27.09
C LEU A 469 -47.69 -9.41 26.78
N GLN A 470 -46.68 -10.21 27.17
CA GLN A 470 -46.77 -11.67 27.02
C GLN A 470 -47.90 -12.27 27.89
N ALA A 471 -48.07 -11.79 29.10
CA ALA A 471 -49.16 -12.22 29.97
C ALA A 471 -50.55 -11.89 29.35
N PHE A 472 -50.70 -10.68 28.77
CA PHE A 472 -51.91 -10.30 28.07
C PHE A 472 -52.17 -11.21 26.85
N ALA A 473 -51.17 -11.41 25.98
CA ALA A 473 -51.33 -12.28 24.81
C ALA A 473 -51.62 -13.73 25.23
N ARG A 474 -50.97 -14.26 26.23
CA ARG A 474 -51.25 -15.60 26.81
C ARG A 474 -52.66 -15.70 27.41
N ALA A 475 -53.13 -14.67 28.10
CA ALA A 475 -54.47 -14.65 28.68
C ALA A 475 -55.56 -14.71 27.62
N VAL A 476 -55.32 -14.11 26.44
CA VAL A 476 -56.28 -14.09 25.33
C VAL A 476 -56.13 -15.34 24.43
N LEU A 477 -54.90 -15.62 24.01
CA LEU A 477 -54.61 -16.61 22.96
C LEU A 477 -54.21 -18.00 23.51
N GLY A 478 -53.85 -18.08 24.80
CA GLY A 478 -53.36 -19.32 25.42
C GLY A 478 -54.23 -20.55 25.15
N PRO A 479 -55.56 -20.46 25.37
CA PRO A 479 -56.48 -21.58 25.08
C PRO A 479 -56.44 -22.01 23.60
N VAL A 480 -56.24 -21.06 22.65
CA VAL A 480 -56.16 -21.37 21.23
C VAL A 480 -54.82 -21.97 20.86
N LEU A 481 -53.73 -21.43 21.39
CA LEU A 481 -52.40 -21.96 21.18
C LEU A 481 -52.25 -23.39 21.70
N ASP A 482 -52.83 -23.70 22.86
CA ASP A 482 -52.83 -25.04 23.46
C ASP A 482 -53.69 -25.99 22.62
N TYR A 483 -54.83 -25.50 22.11
CA TYR A 483 -55.68 -26.27 21.18
C TYR A 483 -54.96 -26.56 19.87
N ASP A 484 -54.37 -25.54 19.22
CA ASP A 484 -53.62 -25.71 17.98
C ASP A 484 -52.48 -26.72 18.16
N ARG A 485 -51.74 -26.63 19.26
CA ARG A 485 -50.65 -27.56 19.58
C ARG A 485 -51.15 -29.00 19.82
N SER A 486 -52.27 -29.15 20.54
CA SER A 486 -52.80 -30.48 20.92
C SER A 486 -53.52 -31.18 19.77
N ARG A 487 -54.14 -30.43 18.89
CA ARG A 487 -54.96 -30.94 17.76
C ARG A 487 -54.29 -30.77 16.39
N GLN A 488 -53.08 -30.21 16.36
CA GLN A 488 -52.38 -29.88 15.11
C GLN A 488 -53.27 -29.06 14.15
N THR A 489 -53.99 -28.09 14.71
CA THR A 489 -54.83 -27.14 13.97
C THR A 489 -54.08 -25.80 13.83
N GLU A 490 -54.62 -24.93 12.95
CA GLU A 490 -54.01 -23.64 12.62
C GLU A 490 -55.04 -22.51 12.84
N LEU A 491 -55.69 -22.49 14.00
CA LEU A 491 -56.71 -21.49 14.31
C LEU A 491 -56.13 -20.09 14.38
N ILE A 492 -54.97 -19.93 14.99
CA ILE A 492 -54.25 -18.66 15.08
C ILE A 492 -53.90 -18.13 13.67
N HIS A 493 -53.35 -18.98 12.82
CA HIS A 493 -53.03 -18.60 11.43
C HIS A 493 -54.30 -18.26 10.65
N THR A 494 -55.36 -19.04 10.81
CA THR A 494 -56.66 -18.78 10.16
C THR A 494 -57.25 -17.44 10.61
N ALA A 495 -57.16 -17.09 11.91
CA ALA A 495 -57.63 -15.82 12.42
C ALA A 495 -56.85 -14.63 11.83
N ARG A 496 -55.55 -14.77 11.74
CA ARG A 496 -54.68 -13.72 11.15
C ARG A 496 -55.05 -13.42 9.71
N VAL A 497 -55.08 -14.46 8.87
CA VAL A 497 -55.46 -14.31 7.46
C VAL A 497 -56.90 -13.79 7.32
N HIS A 498 -57.79 -14.14 8.24
CA HIS A 498 -59.15 -13.63 8.24
C HIS A 498 -59.25 -12.13 8.53
N LEU A 499 -58.41 -11.65 9.44
CA LEU A 499 -58.28 -10.22 9.72
C LEU A 499 -57.65 -9.44 8.56
N GLU A 500 -56.59 -9.98 7.94
CA GLU A 500 -55.93 -9.40 6.75
C GLU A 500 -56.88 -9.23 5.56
N HIS A 501 -57.85 -10.16 5.43
CA HIS A 501 -58.88 -10.09 4.41
C HIS A 501 -60.20 -9.46 4.88
N SER A 502 -60.11 -8.51 5.83
CA SER A 502 -61.22 -7.70 6.31
C SER A 502 -62.44 -8.55 6.77
N LEU A 503 -62.18 -9.69 7.38
CA LEU A 503 -63.20 -10.65 7.84
C LEU A 503 -64.04 -11.27 6.71
N ASP A 504 -63.57 -11.20 5.45
CA ASP A 504 -64.20 -11.86 4.32
C ASP A 504 -63.87 -13.37 4.33
N ARG A 505 -64.87 -14.15 4.58
CA ARG A 505 -64.78 -15.62 4.66
C ARG A 505 -64.33 -16.28 3.35
N ARG A 506 -64.76 -15.73 2.21
CA ARG A 506 -64.42 -16.27 0.90
C ARG A 506 -62.97 -15.91 0.53
N ALA A 507 -62.58 -14.70 0.73
CA ALA A 507 -61.21 -14.26 0.50
C ALA A 507 -60.21 -15.03 1.39
N THR A 508 -60.54 -15.20 2.68
CA THR A 508 -59.75 -16.02 3.62
C THR A 508 -59.63 -17.48 3.14
N ALA A 509 -60.77 -18.07 2.71
CA ALA A 509 -60.80 -19.46 2.22
C ALA A 509 -59.90 -19.64 1.00
N ASN A 510 -59.93 -18.72 0.07
CA ASN A 510 -59.06 -18.71 -1.10
C ASN A 510 -57.58 -18.59 -0.72
N ALA A 511 -57.23 -17.67 0.18
CA ALA A 511 -55.88 -17.46 0.63
C ALA A 511 -55.29 -18.67 1.36
N LEU A 512 -56.11 -19.40 2.12
CA LEU A 512 -55.69 -20.59 2.87
C LEU A 512 -55.89 -21.90 2.10
N HIS A 513 -56.40 -21.85 0.86
CA HIS A 513 -56.78 -23.04 0.07
C HIS A 513 -57.75 -23.96 0.81
N LEU A 514 -58.70 -23.39 1.54
CA LEU A 514 -59.69 -24.08 2.32
C LEU A 514 -61.11 -23.86 1.76
N HIS A 515 -62.07 -24.71 2.20
CA HIS A 515 -63.45 -24.43 1.91
C HIS A 515 -63.99 -23.33 2.86
N PRO A 516 -64.87 -22.41 2.42
CA PRO A 516 -65.43 -21.36 3.28
C PRO A 516 -66.09 -21.86 4.57
N ASN A 517 -66.69 -23.04 4.54
CA ASN A 517 -67.28 -23.67 5.74
C ASN A 517 -66.20 -24.07 6.76
N THR A 518 -65.03 -24.49 6.30
CA THR A 518 -63.90 -24.82 7.17
C THR A 518 -63.38 -23.57 7.85
N VAL A 519 -63.25 -22.47 7.12
CA VAL A 519 -62.88 -21.15 7.73
C VAL A 519 -63.91 -20.76 8.79
N ALA A 520 -65.22 -20.88 8.46
CA ALA A 520 -66.26 -20.55 9.43
C ALA A 520 -66.23 -21.43 10.69
N GLN A 521 -65.94 -22.72 10.55
CA GLN A 521 -65.77 -23.62 11.70
C GLN A 521 -64.54 -23.27 12.53
N ARG A 522 -63.41 -22.98 11.88
CA ARG A 522 -62.19 -22.56 12.56
C ARG A 522 -62.38 -21.25 13.34
N ILE A 523 -63.00 -20.24 12.72
CA ILE A 523 -63.29 -18.96 13.39
C ILE A 523 -64.26 -19.17 14.55
N ARG A 524 -65.34 -19.92 14.39
CA ARG A 524 -66.24 -20.20 15.49
C ARG A 524 -65.53 -20.93 16.63
N ARG A 525 -64.65 -21.86 16.33
CA ARG A 525 -63.87 -22.57 17.35
C ARG A 525 -62.91 -21.63 18.11
N LEU A 526 -62.30 -20.68 17.40
CA LEU A 526 -61.50 -19.65 18.02
C LEU A 526 -62.33 -18.75 18.96
N GLU A 527 -63.53 -18.32 18.52
CA GLU A 527 -64.44 -17.53 19.35
C GLU A 527 -64.88 -18.30 20.60
N GLU A 528 -65.14 -19.60 20.48
CA GLU A 528 -65.49 -20.45 21.62
C GLU A 528 -64.33 -20.56 22.63
N LEU A 529 -63.11 -20.73 22.16
CA LEU A 529 -61.92 -20.88 22.99
C LEU A 529 -61.50 -19.58 23.67
N THR A 530 -61.65 -18.45 22.99
CA THR A 530 -61.26 -17.13 23.50
C THR A 530 -62.37 -16.43 24.28
N GLY A 531 -63.63 -16.84 24.06
CA GLY A 531 -64.79 -16.12 24.57
C GLY A 531 -65.05 -14.78 23.90
N LEU A 532 -64.34 -14.49 22.81
CA LEU A 532 -64.46 -13.24 22.04
C LEU A 532 -65.40 -13.44 20.86
N GLN A 533 -66.15 -12.39 20.48
CA GLN A 533 -66.97 -12.38 19.27
C GLN A 533 -66.43 -11.40 18.25
N LEU A 534 -65.95 -11.88 17.10
CA LEU A 534 -65.32 -11.04 16.07
C LEU A 534 -66.28 -10.01 15.46
N SER A 535 -67.60 -10.24 15.61
CA SER A 535 -68.63 -9.27 15.22
C SER A 535 -68.71 -8.05 16.14
N ARG A 536 -68.10 -8.11 17.31
CA ARG A 536 -68.10 -7.00 18.29
C ARG A 536 -66.79 -6.22 18.16
N PRO A 537 -66.84 -4.90 17.90
CA PRO A 537 -65.61 -4.10 17.69
C PRO A 537 -64.62 -4.17 18.84
N ARG A 538 -65.11 -4.22 20.10
CA ARG A 538 -64.22 -4.35 21.30
C ARG A 538 -63.49 -5.67 21.37
N ASP A 539 -64.16 -6.75 21.02
CA ASP A 539 -63.59 -8.12 21.06
C ASP A 539 -62.65 -8.32 19.86
N LEU A 540 -62.98 -7.77 18.71
CA LEU A 540 -62.13 -7.74 17.53
C LEU A 540 -60.82 -7.00 17.82
N LEU A 541 -60.88 -5.79 18.42
CA LEU A 541 -59.72 -5.04 18.84
C LEU A 541 -58.85 -5.84 19.82
N ARG A 542 -59.50 -6.52 20.80
CA ARG A 542 -58.78 -7.32 21.80
C ARG A 542 -58.06 -8.52 21.18
N LEU A 543 -58.67 -9.18 20.21
CA LEU A 543 -58.05 -10.28 19.49
C LEU A 543 -56.91 -9.81 18.61
N THR A 544 -57.12 -8.74 17.84
CA THR A 544 -56.08 -8.14 16.96
C THR A 544 -54.89 -7.75 17.79
N SER A 545 -55.09 -7.01 18.89
CA SER A 545 -54.00 -6.60 19.80
C SER A 545 -53.23 -7.80 20.40
N ALA A 546 -53.98 -8.88 20.77
CA ALA A 546 -53.32 -10.06 21.31
C ALA A 546 -52.49 -10.81 20.24
N LEU A 547 -52.97 -10.88 18.99
CA LEU A 547 -52.25 -11.47 17.86
C LEU A 547 -50.98 -10.66 17.53
N THR A 548 -51.09 -9.33 17.49
CA THR A 548 -49.94 -8.42 17.29
C THR A 548 -48.88 -8.62 18.39
N VAL A 549 -49.30 -8.61 19.67
CA VAL A 549 -48.40 -8.82 20.78
C VAL A 549 -47.73 -10.21 20.75
N ALA A 550 -48.50 -11.25 20.41
CA ALA A 550 -47.96 -12.60 20.31
C ALA A 550 -46.86 -12.70 19.21
N GLN A 551 -47.05 -12.01 18.11
CA GLN A 551 -46.08 -11.94 17.02
C GLN A 551 -44.83 -11.16 17.44
N VAL A 552 -44.99 -9.99 18.08
CA VAL A 552 -43.85 -9.18 18.59
C VAL A 552 -43.07 -9.91 19.68
N ALA A 553 -43.76 -10.56 20.59
CA ALA A 553 -43.14 -11.29 21.70
C ALA A 553 -42.58 -12.68 21.31
N ALA A 554 -42.66 -13.05 20.03
CA ALA A 554 -42.28 -14.39 19.52
C ALA A 554 -42.88 -15.54 20.35
N LEU A 555 -44.12 -15.39 20.78
CA LEU A 555 -44.88 -16.44 21.44
C LEU A 555 -45.26 -17.49 20.38
N ARG A 556 -44.43 -18.55 20.26
CA ARG A 556 -44.69 -19.75 19.46
C ARG A 556 -45.44 -20.79 20.29
#